data_59bc26f31510c756565429adc4f57657
#
_entry.id   59bc26f31510c756565429adc4f57657
#
_cell.length_a   1.000
_cell.length_b   1.000
_cell.length_c   1.000
_cell.angle_alpha   90.00
_cell.angle_beta   90.00
_cell.angle_gamma   90.00
#
_symmetry.space_group_name_H-M   'P 1'
#
loop_
_entity.id
_entity.type
_entity.pdbx_description
1 polymer ?
#
loop_
_entity_poly.entity_id
_entity_poly.type
_entity_poly.pdbx_seq_one_letter_code
_entity_poly.pdbx_strand_id
1 'polypeptide(L)'
;NNIIGSNIANIGLVLSVISISTLIVIEKSFYKKDWPIMFIFTMMLFVFSLDSIISQLDGLVMFACLLVFIYYFISRNQQKNLDNEIDEKLLESSGYKITLWLLISTVSLFYGAEFLVDGAVDFAKKMNVSEAVISVSIVAIGTSIPELAASLIAIIKKEKGLSVGNIIGSNIFNIGSVLGITALILSLIHI
;
A
#
# COMPACT_ATOMS: atom_id res chain seq x y z
N ASN A 1 13.40 7.88 0.06
CA ASN A 1 13.35 7.49 -1.37
C ASN A 1 12.53 6.21 -1.60
N ASN A 2 12.57 5.21 -0.72
CA ASN A 2 11.84 3.94 -0.90
C ASN A 2 10.31 4.13 -0.91
N ILE A 3 9.76 4.94 0.00
CA ILE A 3 8.31 5.20 0.10
C ILE A 3 7.75 5.84 -1.17
N ILE A 4 8.46 6.83 -1.72
CA ILE A 4 8.06 7.47 -2.98
C ILE A 4 8.13 6.46 -4.12
N GLY A 5 9.20 5.66 -4.18
CA GLY A 5 9.36 4.59 -5.17
C GLY A 5 8.25 3.55 -5.11
N SER A 6 7.86 3.10 -3.91
CA SER A 6 6.75 2.15 -3.72
C SER A 6 5.42 2.74 -4.17
N ASN A 7 5.14 4.01 -3.88
CA ASN A 7 3.90 4.65 -4.31
C ASN A 7 3.84 4.81 -5.84
N ILE A 8 4.96 5.13 -6.49
CA ILE A 8 5.06 5.16 -7.95
C ILE A 8 4.88 3.75 -8.53
N ALA A 9 5.53 2.74 -7.94
CA ALA A 9 5.43 1.36 -8.38
C ALA A 9 4.00 0.81 -8.21
N ASN A 10 3.31 1.13 -7.14
CA ASN A 10 1.92 0.74 -6.91
C ASN A 10 0.99 1.30 -8.01
N ILE A 11 1.16 2.56 -8.40
CA ILE A 11 0.33 3.17 -9.45
C ILE A 11 0.84 2.78 -10.85
N GLY A 12 2.14 2.87 -11.10
CA GLY A 12 2.71 2.66 -12.43
C GLY A 12 2.82 1.19 -12.82
N LEU A 13 3.17 0.30 -11.89
CA LEU A 13 3.37 -1.12 -12.15
C LEU A 13 2.18 -1.96 -11.70
N VAL A 14 1.85 -1.93 -10.40
CA VAL A 14 0.83 -2.83 -9.83
C VAL A 14 -0.53 -2.57 -10.46
N LEU A 15 -0.99 -1.33 -10.50
CA LEU A 15 -2.27 -0.97 -11.11
C LEU A 15 -2.29 -1.28 -12.61
N SER A 16 -1.17 -1.12 -13.32
CA SER A 16 -1.07 -1.45 -14.75
C SER A 16 -1.18 -2.95 -15.00
N VAL A 17 -0.46 -3.78 -14.25
CA VAL A 17 -0.55 -5.25 -14.34
C VAL A 17 -1.97 -5.72 -14.09
N ILE A 18 -2.62 -5.16 -13.07
CA ILE A 18 -4.02 -5.47 -12.74
C ILE A 18 -4.96 -5.07 -13.87
N SER A 19 -4.78 -3.87 -14.45
CA SER A 19 -5.62 -3.36 -15.53
C SER A 19 -5.49 -4.18 -16.82
N ILE A 20 -4.33 -4.76 -17.07
CA ILE A 20 -4.10 -5.68 -18.21
C ILE A 20 -4.73 -7.05 -17.92
N SER A 21 -4.68 -7.50 -16.65
CA SER A 21 -5.16 -8.82 -16.25
C SER A 21 -6.68 -8.94 -16.23
N THR A 22 -7.39 -7.84 -16.01
CA THR A 22 -8.86 -7.82 -15.95
C THR A 22 -9.43 -6.43 -16.26
N LEU A 23 -10.66 -6.42 -16.77
CA LEU A 23 -11.44 -5.17 -16.85
C LEU A 23 -11.78 -4.71 -15.43
N ILE A 24 -11.18 -3.61 -15.01
CA ILE A 24 -11.49 -2.96 -13.74
C ILE A 24 -12.71 -2.08 -13.94
N VAL A 25 -13.84 -2.49 -13.36
CA VAL A 25 -15.00 -1.62 -13.27
C VAL A 25 -14.83 -0.76 -12.03
N ILE A 26 -14.50 0.51 -12.24
CA ILE A 26 -14.30 1.45 -11.15
C ILE A 26 -15.67 2.01 -10.72
N GLU A 27 -16.03 1.78 -9.48
CA GLU A 27 -17.28 2.30 -8.89
C GLU A 27 -17.25 3.84 -8.78
N LYS A 28 -18.41 4.47 -8.87
CA LYS A 28 -18.53 5.93 -8.66
C LYS A 28 -18.05 6.38 -7.28
N SER A 29 -18.13 5.52 -6.29
CA SER A 29 -17.61 5.75 -4.93
C SER A 29 -16.11 6.00 -4.91
N PHE A 30 -15.34 5.29 -5.73
CA PHE A 30 -13.91 5.44 -5.88
C PHE A 30 -13.51 6.87 -6.28
N TYR A 31 -14.09 7.41 -7.36
CA TYR A 31 -13.78 8.76 -7.84
C TYR A 31 -14.18 9.86 -6.86
N LYS A 32 -15.20 9.60 -6.01
CA LYS A 32 -15.71 10.59 -5.07
C LYS A 32 -15.02 10.56 -3.70
N LYS A 33 -14.35 9.46 -3.36
CA LYS A 33 -13.80 9.25 -2.01
C LYS A 33 -12.35 8.80 -2.03
N ASP A 34 -12.07 7.62 -2.60
CA ASP A 34 -10.77 6.98 -2.41
C ASP A 34 -9.67 7.73 -3.16
N TRP A 35 -9.91 8.06 -4.44
CA TRP A 35 -8.96 8.81 -5.25
C TRP A 35 -8.68 10.23 -4.72
N PRO A 36 -9.69 11.05 -4.33
CA PRO A 36 -9.42 12.36 -3.75
C PRO A 36 -8.60 12.30 -2.46
N ILE A 37 -8.84 11.31 -1.60
CA ILE A 37 -8.08 11.14 -0.36
C ILE A 37 -6.62 10.80 -0.67
N MET A 38 -6.38 9.83 -1.57
CA MET A 38 -5.02 9.51 -2.01
C MET A 38 -4.33 10.75 -2.61
N PHE A 39 -5.04 11.53 -3.43
CA PHE A 39 -4.53 12.76 -4.01
C PHE A 39 -4.16 13.79 -2.94
N ILE A 40 -4.97 13.96 -1.89
CA ILE A 40 -4.67 14.84 -0.75
C ILE A 40 -3.39 14.39 -0.06
N PHE A 41 -3.22 13.11 0.25
CA PHE A 41 -2.00 12.59 0.87
C PHE A 41 -0.77 12.81 -0.03
N THR A 42 -0.92 12.59 -1.33
CA THR A 42 0.18 12.84 -2.30
C THR A 42 0.54 14.33 -2.38
N MET A 43 -0.45 15.22 -2.39
CA MET A 43 -0.22 16.67 -2.37
C MET A 43 0.39 17.12 -1.04
N MET A 44 -0.02 16.56 0.07
CA MET A 44 0.56 16.83 1.38
C MET A 44 2.05 16.42 1.42
N LEU A 45 2.38 15.23 0.90
CA LEU A 45 3.77 14.80 0.75
C LEU A 45 4.54 15.77 -0.14
N PHE A 46 3.99 16.16 -1.30
CA PHE A 46 4.64 17.09 -2.22
C PHE A 46 4.93 18.44 -1.55
N VAL A 47 3.94 19.02 -0.86
CA VAL A 47 4.09 20.32 -0.17
C VAL A 47 5.15 20.24 0.93
N PHE A 48 5.13 19.18 1.74
CA PHE A 48 6.12 19.00 2.82
C PHE A 48 7.53 18.66 2.32
N SER A 49 7.66 18.24 1.06
CA SER A 49 8.95 17.96 0.43
C SER A 49 9.60 19.19 -0.22
N LEU A 50 8.93 20.34 -0.31
CA LEU A 50 9.40 21.51 -1.06
C LEU A 50 10.69 22.11 -0.48
N ASP A 51 10.91 21.98 0.80
CA ASP A 51 12.14 22.40 1.48
C ASP A 51 13.21 21.29 1.58
N SER A 52 12.95 20.13 0.95
CA SER A 52 13.80 18.93 0.98
C SER A 52 13.97 18.30 2.37
N ILE A 53 13.15 18.68 3.34
CA ILE A 53 13.20 18.19 4.72
C ILE A 53 11.77 17.90 5.19
N ILE A 54 11.51 16.68 5.66
CA ILE A 54 10.27 16.39 6.36
C ILE A 54 10.53 16.48 7.86
N SER A 55 9.87 17.44 8.50
CA SER A 55 9.99 17.71 9.93
C SER A 55 9.09 16.78 10.77
N GLN A 56 9.30 16.78 12.09
CA GLN A 56 8.39 16.08 13.02
C GLN A 56 6.95 16.59 12.95
N LEU A 57 6.77 17.90 12.72
CA LEU A 57 5.43 18.48 12.58
C LEU A 57 4.73 17.96 11.33
N ASP A 58 5.45 17.87 10.21
CA ASP A 58 4.91 17.28 8.97
C ASP A 58 4.53 15.81 9.18
N GLY A 59 5.40 15.05 9.88
CA GLY A 59 5.13 13.67 10.28
C GLY A 59 3.88 13.55 11.16
N LEU A 60 3.74 14.44 12.14
CA LEU A 60 2.56 14.49 13.02
C LEU A 60 1.28 14.76 12.22
N VAL A 61 1.31 15.74 11.32
CA VAL A 61 0.16 16.08 10.48
C VAL A 61 -0.22 14.91 9.57
N MET A 62 0.76 14.30 8.89
CA MET A 62 0.51 13.13 8.02
C MET A 62 -0.12 11.97 8.80
N PHE A 63 0.41 11.67 9.97
CA PHE A 63 -0.10 10.58 10.81
C PHE A 63 -1.48 10.90 11.40
N ALA A 64 -1.70 12.12 11.87
CA ALA A 64 -3.01 12.56 12.37
C ALA A 64 -4.09 12.50 11.26
N CYS A 65 -3.77 12.96 10.05
CA CYS A 65 -4.66 12.85 8.89
C CYS A 65 -5.00 11.39 8.57
N LEU A 66 -4.05 10.46 8.69
CA LEU A 66 -4.30 9.03 8.51
C LEU A 66 -5.28 8.51 9.57
N LEU A 67 -5.10 8.86 10.84
CA LEU A 67 -6.01 8.44 11.91
C LEU A 67 -7.43 8.95 11.68
N VAL A 68 -7.58 10.21 11.27
CA VAL A 68 -8.87 10.80 10.90
C VAL A 68 -9.49 10.05 9.71
N PHE A 69 -8.69 9.73 8.70
CA PHE A 69 -9.16 8.95 7.55
C PHE A 69 -9.64 7.56 7.97
N ILE A 70 -8.87 6.83 8.78
CA ILE A 70 -9.24 5.50 9.28
C ILE A 70 -10.54 5.58 10.10
N TYR A 71 -10.64 6.54 11.02
CA TYR A 71 -11.85 6.75 11.81
C TYR A 71 -13.09 7.01 10.93
N TYR A 72 -12.94 7.91 9.95
CA TYR A 72 -14.02 8.23 9.00
C TYR A 72 -14.42 7.00 8.19
N PHE A 73 -13.44 6.22 7.72
CA PHE A 73 -13.68 5.02 6.92
C PHE A 73 -14.41 3.93 7.71
N ILE A 74 -13.97 3.65 8.94
CA ILE A 74 -14.61 2.66 9.82
C ILE A 74 -16.03 3.10 10.18
N SER A 75 -16.22 4.34 10.62
CA SER A 75 -17.53 4.86 11.04
C SER A 75 -18.57 4.81 9.93
N ARG A 76 -18.15 4.95 8.69
CA ARG A 76 -19.06 4.94 7.54
C ARG A 76 -19.35 3.57 6.97
N ASN A 77 -18.40 2.63 7.07
CA ASN A 77 -18.60 1.26 6.60
C ASN A 77 -19.43 0.41 7.57
N GLN A 78 -19.48 0.75 8.84
CA GLN A 78 -20.39 0.08 9.79
C GLN A 78 -21.88 0.20 9.38
N GLN A 79 -22.28 1.28 8.70
CA GLN A 79 -23.64 1.46 8.20
C GLN A 79 -23.96 0.66 6.94
N LYS A 80 -22.95 0.28 6.14
CA LYS A 80 -23.14 -0.48 4.89
C LYS A 80 -23.10 -2.00 5.08
N ASN A 81 -22.42 -2.47 6.12
CA ASN A 81 -22.25 -3.91 6.37
C ASN A 81 -23.49 -4.60 6.96
N LEU A 82 -24.56 -3.85 7.24
CA LEU A 82 -25.84 -4.44 7.66
C LEU A 82 -26.63 -5.06 6.49
N ASP A 83 -26.27 -4.73 5.24
CA ASP A 83 -27.02 -5.15 4.03
C ASP A 83 -26.25 -6.12 3.12
N ASN A 84 -24.99 -6.41 3.39
CA ASN A 84 -24.22 -7.37 2.60
C ASN A 84 -24.18 -8.71 3.33
N GLU A 85 -24.63 -9.77 2.64
CA GLU A 85 -24.47 -11.16 3.06
C GLU A 85 -22.97 -11.41 3.38
N ILE A 86 -22.65 -11.42 4.65
CA ILE A 86 -21.35 -11.89 5.13
C ILE A 86 -21.29 -13.36 4.75
N ASP A 87 -20.25 -13.76 4.02
CA ASP A 87 -20.04 -15.16 3.64
C ASP A 87 -20.18 -16.03 4.91
N GLU A 88 -21.25 -16.85 4.98
CA GLU A 88 -21.59 -17.68 6.16
C GLU A 88 -20.38 -18.49 6.63
N LYS A 89 -19.49 -18.88 5.71
CA LYS A 89 -18.24 -19.59 6.02
C LYS A 89 -17.27 -18.77 6.87
N LEU A 90 -17.31 -17.43 6.78
CA LEU A 90 -16.51 -16.56 7.63
C LEU A 90 -17.08 -16.45 9.04
N LEU A 91 -18.41 -16.48 9.17
CA LEU A 91 -19.08 -16.47 10.48
C LEU A 91 -18.85 -17.77 11.27
N GLU A 92 -18.69 -18.89 10.58
CA GLU A 92 -18.37 -20.19 11.20
C GLU A 92 -16.89 -20.34 11.59
N SER A 93 -16.02 -19.45 11.10
CA SER A 93 -14.59 -19.54 11.37
C SER A 93 -14.26 -18.95 12.73
N SER A 94 -13.63 -19.73 13.59
CA SER A 94 -13.10 -19.24 14.88
C SER A 94 -12.16 -18.05 14.65
N GLY A 95 -12.32 -16.95 15.43
CA GLY A 95 -11.47 -15.78 15.37
C GLY A 95 -9.96 -16.12 15.48
N TYR A 96 -9.60 -17.15 16.25
CA TYR A 96 -8.24 -17.67 16.34
C TYR A 96 -7.72 -18.17 14.98
N LYS A 97 -8.53 -18.91 14.21
CA LYS A 97 -8.12 -19.39 12.88
C LYS A 97 -7.90 -18.24 11.92
N ILE A 98 -8.77 -17.23 11.94
CA ILE A 98 -8.65 -16.04 11.10
C ILE A 98 -7.35 -15.31 11.44
N THR A 99 -7.08 -15.06 12.71
CA THR A 99 -5.85 -14.38 13.17
C THR A 99 -4.62 -15.18 12.78
N LEU A 100 -4.62 -16.50 12.97
CA LEU A 100 -3.50 -17.36 12.60
C LEU A 100 -3.21 -17.31 11.10
N TRP A 101 -4.24 -17.41 10.25
CA TRP A 101 -4.07 -17.33 8.80
C TRP A 101 -3.60 -15.94 8.35
N LEU A 102 -4.09 -14.87 8.99
CA LEU A 102 -3.61 -13.51 8.71
C LEU A 102 -2.12 -13.38 9.03
N LEU A 103 -1.67 -13.88 10.19
CA LEU A 103 -0.26 -13.84 10.57
C LEU A 103 0.60 -14.66 9.61
N ILE A 104 0.21 -15.90 9.30
CA ILE A 104 0.94 -16.77 8.36
C ILE A 104 1.02 -16.09 6.98
N SER A 105 -0.07 -15.54 6.49
CA SER A 105 -0.10 -14.87 5.17
C SER A 105 0.80 -13.63 5.14
N THR A 106 0.76 -12.81 6.18
CA THR A 106 1.59 -11.61 6.28
C THR A 106 3.08 -11.96 6.32
N VAL A 107 3.45 -12.93 7.14
CA VAL A 107 4.84 -13.40 7.24
C VAL A 107 5.30 -14.02 5.91
N SER A 108 4.45 -14.83 5.27
CA SER A 108 4.78 -15.47 3.98
C SER A 108 4.94 -14.44 2.86
N LEU A 109 4.09 -13.42 2.81
CA LEU A 109 4.21 -12.33 1.82
C LEU A 109 5.48 -11.52 2.04
N PHE A 110 5.80 -11.19 3.30
CA PHE A 110 7.00 -10.43 3.64
C PHE A 110 8.27 -11.16 3.21
N TYR A 111 8.47 -12.38 3.71
CA TYR A 111 9.66 -13.16 3.37
C TYR A 111 9.70 -13.58 1.89
N GLY A 112 8.56 -13.86 1.29
CA GLY A 112 8.49 -14.17 -0.15
C GLY A 112 8.94 -13.00 -1.01
N ALA A 113 8.54 -11.77 -0.66
CA ALA A 113 9.01 -10.56 -1.33
C ALA A 113 10.51 -10.32 -1.10
N GLU A 114 10.99 -10.48 0.13
CA GLU A 114 12.40 -10.32 0.48
C GLU A 114 13.29 -11.30 -0.32
N PHE A 115 12.97 -12.60 -0.33
CA PHE A 115 13.72 -13.58 -1.13
C PHE A 115 13.71 -13.28 -2.63
N LEU A 116 12.59 -12.78 -3.17
CA LEU A 116 12.50 -12.41 -4.57
C LEU A 116 13.39 -11.19 -4.88
N VAL A 117 13.38 -10.19 -4.01
CA VAL A 117 14.21 -8.99 -4.13
C VAL A 117 15.69 -9.36 -4.04
N ASP A 118 16.08 -10.13 -3.04
CA ASP A 118 17.47 -10.56 -2.85
C ASP A 118 17.97 -11.35 -4.06
N GLY A 119 17.17 -12.29 -4.57
CA GLY A 119 17.50 -13.04 -5.77
C GLY A 119 17.63 -12.15 -7.00
N ALA A 120 16.75 -11.15 -7.16
CA ALA A 120 16.81 -10.20 -8.28
C ALA A 120 18.04 -9.27 -8.18
N VAL A 121 18.37 -8.81 -6.97
CA VAL A 121 19.58 -8.00 -6.70
C VAL A 121 20.83 -8.79 -7.00
N ASP A 122 20.94 -10.02 -6.54
CA ASP A 122 22.09 -10.89 -6.78
C ASP A 122 22.26 -11.20 -8.28
N PHE A 123 21.15 -11.43 -8.98
CA PHE A 123 21.19 -11.63 -10.42
C PHE A 123 21.64 -10.37 -11.16
N ALA A 124 21.12 -9.19 -10.81
CA ALA A 124 21.50 -7.92 -11.42
C ALA A 124 22.97 -7.58 -11.16
N LYS A 125 23.50 -7.84 -9.97
CA LYS A 125 24.93 -7.69 -9.66
C LYS A 125 25.81 -8.59 -10.52
N LYS A 126 25.42 -9.85 -10.76
CA LYS A 126 26.11 -10.76 -11.66
C LYS A 126 26.11 -10.29 -13.12
N MET A 127 25.10 -9.51 -13.50
CA MET A 127 25.02 -8.86 -14.82
C MET A 127 25.75 -7.52 -14.89
N ASN A 128 26.50 -7.13 -13.86
CA ASN A 128 27.21 -5.85 -13.74
C ASN A 128 26.28 -4.61 -13.81
N VAL A 129 25.03 -4.73 -13.36
CA VAL A 129 24.12 -3.59 -13.20
C VAL A 129 24.62 -2.76 -12.02
N SER A 130 24.66 -1.43 -12.18
CA SER A 130 25.14 -0.54 -11.14
C SER A 130 24.23 -0.56 -9.89
N GLU A 131 24.81 -0.40 -8.69
CA GLU A 131 24.07 -0.38 -7.43
C GLU A 131 23.01 0.73 -7.39
N ALA A 132 23.26 1.86 -8.02
CA ALA A 132 22.29 2.96 -8.12
C ALA A 132 21.03 2.53 -8.89
N VAL A 133 21.19 1.83 -10.02
CA VAL A 133 20.06 1.31 -10.80
C VAL A 133 19.31 0.23 -10.01
N ILE A 134 20.04 -0.68 -9.34
CA ILE A 134 19.45 -1.72 -8.50
C ILE A 134 18.57 -1.10 -7.40
N SER A 135 19.10 -0.11 -6.68
CA SER A 135 18.39 0.53 -5.56
C SER A 135 17.14 1.28 -6.03
N VAL A 136 17.21 1.99 -7.14
CA VAL A 136 16.08 2.80 -7.62
C VAL A 136 14.99 1.93 -8.28
N SER A 137 15.36 0.82 -8.93
CA SER A 137 14.41 -0.02 -9.67
C SER A 137 13.98 -1.27 -8.88
N ILE A 138 14.94 -2.19 -8.60
CA ILE A 138 14.62 -3.50 -8.03
C ILE A 138 14.07 -3.38 -6.62
N VAL A 139 14.68 -2.53 -5.79
CA VAL A 139 14.21 -2.34 -4.39
C VAL A 139 12.84 -1.65 -4.37
N ALA A 140 12.64 -0.60 -5.19
CA ALA A 140 11.36 0.11 -5.25
C ALA A 140 10.22 -0.79 -5.77
N ILE A 141 10.47 -1.61 -6.79
CA ILE A 141 9.51 -2.60 -7.29
C ILE A 141 9.29 -3.69 -6.24
N GLY A 142 10.38 -4.16 -5.62
CA GLY A 142 10.35 -5.24 -4.65
C GLY A 142 9.44 -4.97 -3.46
N THR A 143 9.46 -3.74 -2.96
CA THR A 143 8.57 -3.33 -1.84
C THR A 143 7.09 -3.27 -2.22
N SER A 144 6.76 -3.30 -3.52
CA SER A 144 5.38 -3.35 -4.02
C SER A 144 4.93 -4.76 -4.44
N ILE A 145 5.79 -5.77 -4.31
CA ILE A 145 5.46 -7.17 -4.64
C ILE A 145 4.35 -7.73 -3.74
N PRO A 146 4.34 -7.50 -2.42
CA PRO A 146 3.23 -7.94 -1.57
C PRO A 146 1.89 -7.38 -2.03
N GLU A 147 1.84 -6.10 -2.39
CA GLU A 147 0.64 -5.43 -2.91
C GLU A 147 0.21 -6.02 -4.25
N LEU A 148 1.16 -6.30 -5.14
CA LEU A 148 0.87 -6.94 -6.42
C LEU A 148 0.28 -8.34 -6.22
N ALA A 149 0.88 -9.15 -5.36
CA ALA A 149 0.42 -10.50 -5.05
C ALA A 149 -0.99 -10.48 -4.44
N ALA A 150 -1.22 -9.66 -3.42
CA ALA A 150 -2.52 -9.51 -2.77
C ALA A 150 -3.60 -9.05 -3.75
N SER A 151 -3.26 -8.07 -4.60
CA SER A 151 -4.19 -7.52 -5.58
C SER A 151 -4.52 -8.52 -6.71
N LEU A 152 -3.55 -9.30 -7.18
CA LEU A 152 -3.79 -10.37 -8.17
C LEU A 152 -4.67 -11.49 -7.60
N ILE A 153 -4.43 -11.89 -6.35
CA ILE A 153 -5.28 -12.89 -5.66
C ILE A 153 -6.70 -12.37 -5.51
N ALA A 154 -6.89 -11.10 -5.14
CA ALA A 154 -8.21 -10.48 -5.07
C ALA A 154 -8.94 -10.54 -6.43
N ILE A 155 -8.23 -10.30 -7.54
CA ILE A 155 -8.81 -10.44 -8.89
C ILE A 155 -9.21 -11.87 -9.18
N ILE A 156 -8.35 -12.85 -8.90
CA ILE A 156 -8.65 -14.28 -9.11
C ILE A 156 -9.88 -14.69 -8.32
N LYS A 157 -10.06 -14.13 -7.11
CA LYS A 157 -11.24 -14.33 -6.27
C LYS A 157 -12.45 -13.48 -6.67
N LYS A 158 -12.35 -12.71 -7.76
CA LYS A 158 -13.39 -11.80 -8.29
C LYS A 158 -13.70 -10.60 -7.37
N GLU A 159 -12.84 -10.33 -6.39
CA GLU A 159 -12.92 -9.20 -5.46
C GLU A 159 -12.21 -7.95 -6.02
N LYS A 160 -12.70 -7.45 -7.16
CA LYS A 160 -12.05 -6.34 -7.89
C LYS A 160 -11.94 -5.05 -7.07
N GLY A 161 -12.96 -4.76 -6.26
CA GLY A 161 -12.95 -3.59 -5.36
C GLY A 161 -11.83 -3.67 -4.32
N LEU A 162 -11.59 -4.87 -3.76
CA LEU A 162 -10.51 -5.11 -2.82
C LEU A 162 -9.14 -4.92 -3.46
N SER A 163 -8.97 -5.35 -4.72
CA SER A 163 -7.71 -5.19 -5.46
C SER A 163 -7.32 -3.71 -5.63
N VAL A 164 -8.25 -2.88 -6.10
CA VAL A 164 -8.00 -1.43 -6.26
C VAL A 164 -7.86 -0.74 -4.91
N GLY A 165 -8.71 -1.10 -3.94
CA GLY A 165 -8.64 -0.58 -2.57
C GLY A 165 -7.30 -0.87 -1.90
N ASN A 166 -6.70 -2.04 -2.12
CA ASN A 166 -5.38 -2.38 -1.61
C ASN A 166 -4.30 -1.43 -2.12
N ILE A 167 -4.27 -1.12 -3.42
CA ILE A 167 -3.28 -0.21 -4.01
C ILE A 167 -3.41 1.21 -3.46
N ILE A 168 -4.63 1.73 -3.43
CA ILE A 168 -4.90 3.08 -2.91
C ILE A 168 -4.59 3.16 -1.42
N GLY A 169 -5.03 2.16 -0.66
CA GLY A 169 -4.77 2.05 0.76
C GLY A 169 -3.29 2.00 1.08
N SER A 170 -2.50 1.19 0.37
CA SER A 170 -1.05 1.11 0.54
C SER A 170 -0.37 2.46 0.31
N ASN A 171 -0.76 3.20 -0.73
CA ASN A 171 -0.20 4.52 -0.99
C ASN A 171 -0.51 5.53 0.12
N ILE A 172 -1.73 5.53 0.65
CA ILE A 172 -2.13 6.37 1.78
C ILE A 172 -1.35 5.99 3.04
N PHE A 173 -1.23 4.68 3.32
CA PHE A 173 -0.50 4.17 4.49
C PHE A 173 1.00 4.44 4.40
N ASN A 174 1.61 4.32 3.23
CA ASN A 174 3.02 4.65 3.03
C ASN A 174 3.31 6.11 3.39
N ILE A 175 2.45 7.04 3.01
CA ILE A 175 2.62 8.46 3.33
C ILE A 175 2.23 8.73 4.80
N GLY A 176 1.03 8.36 5.20
CA GLY A 176 0.48 8.72 6.50
C GLY A 176 1.10 7.96 7.66
N SER A 177 1.36 6.65 7.51
CA SER A 177 1.92 5.79 8.55
C SER A 177 3.44 5.69 8.45
N VAL A 178 3.95 5.11 7.35
CA VAL A 178 5.38 4.80 7.28
C VAL A 178 6.21 6.08 7.33
N LEU A 179 5.95 7.04 6.45
CA LEU A 179 6.69 8.30 6.44
C LEU A 179 6.34 9.17 7.66
N GLY A 180 5.05 9.27 8.01
CA GLY A 180 4.60 10.05 9.15
C GLY A 180 5.25 9.61 10.47
N ILE A 181 5.23 8.31 10.77
CA ILE A 181 5.86 7.77 12.00
C ILE A 181 7.38 7.90 11.94
N THR A 182 7.98 7.62 10.77
CA THR A 182 9.43 7.75 10.60
C THR A 182 9.90 9.18 10.87
N ALA A 183 9.17 10.19 10.36
CA ALA A 183 9.48 11.60 10.60
C ALA A 183 9.32 11.99 12.08
N LEU A 184 8.33 11.43 12.78
CA LEU A 184 8.15 11.63 14.22
C LEU A 184 9.34 11.10 15.04
N ILE A 185 9.89 9.95 14.63
CA ILE A 185 10.99 9.30 15.38
C ILE A 185 12.34 9.91 15.05
N LEU A 186 12.63 10.16 13.78
CA LEU A 186 13.95 10.59 13.30
C LEU A 186 14.15 12.11 13.30
N SER A 187 13.17 12.88 13.73
CA SER A 187 13.19 14.35 13.85
C SER A 187 13.29 15.12 12.53
N LEU A 188 14.11 14.69 11.59
CA LEU A 188 14.32 15.31 10.27
C LEU A 188 14.67 14.23 9.26
N ILE A 189 13.91 14.16 8.16
CA ILE A 189 14.18 13.28 7.04
C ILE A 189 14.54 14.13 5.84
N HIS A 190 15.74 13.95 5.31
CA HIS A 190 16.15 14.54 4.04
C HIS A 190 15.65 13.68 2.87
N ILE A 191 14.98 14.31 1.90
CA ILE A 191 14.42 13.65 0.71
C ILE A 191 15.28 13.92 -0.51
#